data_f59bec1ff977530e10dc55cfbf623ff4
#
_entry.id   f59bec1ff977530e10dc55cfbf623ff4
#
_cell.length_a   1.000
_cell.length_b   1.000
_cell.length_c   1.000
_cell.angle_alpha   90.00
_cell.angle_beta   90.00
_cell.angle_gamma   90.00
#
_symmetry.space_group_name_H-M   'P 1'
#
loop_
_entity.id
_entity.type
_entity.pdbx_description
1 polymer ?
#
loop_
_entity_poly.entity_id
_entity_poly.type
_entity_poly.pdbx_seq_one_letter_code
_entity_poly.pdbx_strand_id
1 'polypeptide(L)'
;MLRILALLALLAPLVAGATDAATSAATIVKQGNGKGAAPCMACHGVDGGGMEATGYPRLAGLDAAYLQRQLDDFANGTRANPVMQPNASALSEDERAALAKYYSAMPLPARLAKPVATKPDAAGERLTTRGDWSRELPGCVQCHAPGGVGVGANFPPLAGQPAAYIEAQLRAWQQGTRHNDPLALMQHVAKQLTPQEIEAVAGWFAAQPLPATGSTP
;
A
#
# COMPACT_ATOMS: atom_id res chain seq x y z
N MET A 1 45.82 -10.17 -55.05
CA MET A 1 45.62 -9.49 -53.75
C MET A 1 44.14 -9.31 -53.53
N LEU A 2 43.53 -10.20 -52.74
CA LEU A 2 42.09 -10.23 -52.44
C LEU A 2 41.85 -9.62 -51.07
N ARG A 3 41.17 -8.48 -51.00
CA ARG A 3 40.82 -7.81 -49.74
C ARG A 3 39.47 -8.33 -49.25
N ILE A 4 39.47 -9.08 -48.15
CA ILE A 4 38.30 -9.54 -47.43
C ILE A 4 37.85 -8.39 -46.51
N LEU A 5 36.68 -7.79 -46.80
CA LEU A 5 36.01 -6.87 -45.85
C LEU A 5 35.18 -7.71 -44.87
N ALA A 6 35.59 -7.69 -43.61
CA ALA A 6 34.80 -8.27 -42.53
C ALA A 6 33.72 -7.26 -42.11
N LEU A 7 32.44 -7.60 -42.32
CA LEU A 7 31.31 -6.88 -41.76
C LEU A 7 31.15 -7.28 -40.28
N LEU A 8 31.43 -6.35 -39.34
CA LEU A 8 31.03 -6.46 -37.94
C LEU A 8 29.55 -6.08 -37.87
N ALA A 9 28.67 -7.06 -37.62
CA ALA A 9 27.30 -6.83 -37.25
C ALA A 9 27.24 -6.48 -35.73
N LEU A 10 26.97 -5.21 -35.39
CA LEU A 10 26.65 -4.82 -34.06
C LEU A 10 25.25 -5.34 -33.70
N LEU A 11 25.18 -6.35 -32.82
CA LEU A 11 23.95 -6.72 -32.14
C LEU A 11 23.66 -5.68 -31.04
N ALA A 12 22.70 -4.82 -31.29
CA ALA A 12 22.14 -3.98 -30.22
C ALA A 12 21.20 -4.84 -29.33
N PRO A 13 21.34 -4.80 -28.00
CA PRO A 13 20.42 -5.53 -27.13
C PRO A 13 19.03 -4.87 -27.19
N LEU A 14 18.00 -5.67 -27.50
CA LEU A 14 16.60 -5.27 -27.36
C LEU A 14 16.28 -5.03 -25.87
N VAL A 15 16.18 -3.77 -25.46
CA VAL A 15 15.64 -3.34 -24.17
C VAL A 15 14.12 -3.12 -24.30
N ALA A 16 13.40 -4.13 -24.78
CA ALA A 16 11.95 -4.00 -25.07
C ALA A 16 11.03 -4.28 -23.86
N GLY A 17 11.50 -5.02 -22.84
CA GLY A 17 10.59 -5.54 -21.80
C GLY A 17 10.11 -4.54 -20.75
N ALA A 18 10.93 -3.56 -20.38
CA ALA A 18 10.59 -2.66 -19.27
C ALA A 18 9.62 -1.51 -19.64
N THR A 19 9.65 -1.06 -20.91
CA THR A 19 8.77 -0.01 -21.40
C THR A 19 7.34 -0.50 -21.63
N ASP A 20 7.19 -1.73 -22.10
CA ASP A 20 5.87 -2.33 -22.36
C ASP A 20 5.10 -2.61 -21.05
N ALA A 21 5.77 -3.11 -20.02
CA ALA A 21 5.15 -3.35 -18.71
C ALA A 21 4.72 -2.04 -18.03
N ALA A 22 5.51 -0.97 -18.11
CA ALA A 22 5.17 0.34 -17.55
C ALA A 22 4.00 0.99 -18.29
N THR A 23 3.96 0.87 -19.62
CA THR A 23 2.85 1.36 -20.45
C THR A 23 1.57 0.59 -20.12
N SER A 24 1.66 -0.71 -19.95
CA SER A 24 0.55 -1.58 -19.55
C SER A 24 -0.02 -1.18 -18.20
N ALA A 25 0.83 -0.94 -17.17
CA ALA A 25 0.37 -0.52 -15.84
C ALA A 25 -0.38 0.81 -15.88
N ALA A 26 0.14 1.82 -16.58
CA ALA A 26 -0.52 3.11 -16.72
C ALA A 26 -1.89 3.00 -17.44
N THR A 27 -2.01 2.10 -18.41
CA THR A 27 -3.26 1.81 -19.10
C THR A 27 -4.25 1.13 -18.15
N ILE A 28 -3.83 0.11 -17.40
CA ILE A 28 -4.69 -0.59 -16.44
C ILE A 28 -5.18 0.37 -15.37
N VAL A 29 -4.32 1.24 -14.86
CA VAL A 29 -4.70 2.26 -13.86
C VAL A 29 -5.82 3.15 -14.36
N LYS A 30 -5.80 3.57 -15.63
CA LYS A 30 -6.76 4.52 -16.22
C LYS A 30 -8.01 3.87 -16.82
N GLN A 31 -7.90 2.66 -17.33
CA GLN A 31 -8.93 2.05 -18.19
C GLN A 31 -9.31 0.61 -17.78
N GLY A 32 -8.58 0.01 -16.82
CA GLY A 32 -8.66 -1.41 -16.55
C GLY A 32 -7.88 -2.24 -17.58
N ASN A 33 -7.92 -3.57 -17.42
CA ASN A 33 -7.17 -4.48 -18.30
C ASN A 33 -8.03 -5.15 -19.39
N GLY A 34 -9.32 -4.79 -19.49
CA GLY A 34 -10.26 -5.42 -20.43
C GLY A 34 -10.60 -6.89 -20.15
N LYS A 35 -10.10 -7.45 -19.03
CA LYS A 35 -10.27 -8.86 -18.63
C LYS A 35 -10.99 -9.01 -17.28
N GLY A 36 -11.55 -7.91 -16.74
CA GLY A 36 -12.30 -7.90 -15.48
C GLY A 36 -11.72 -7.00 -14.39
N ALA A 37 -10.48 -6.53 -14.50
CA ALA A 37 -9.95 -5.52 -13.60
C ALA A 37 -10.45 -4.12 -14.01
N ALA A 38 -11.10 -3.43 -13.08
CA ALA A 38 -11.60 -2.07 -13.27
C ALA A 38 -10.45 -1.05 -13.25
N PRO A 39 -10.68 0.21 -13.74
CA PRO A 39 -9.72 1.29 -13.61
C PRO A 39 -9.37 1.58 -12.14
N CYS A 40 -8.13 1.36 -11.74
CA CYS A 40 -7.70 1.49 -10.34
C CYS A 40 -7.91 2.92 -9.80
N MET A 41 -7.67 3.94 -10.66
CA MET A 41 -7.82 5.35 -10.29
C MET A 41 -9.24 5.75 -9.92
N ALA A 42 -10.26 4.99 -10.35
CA ALA A 42 -11.66 5.28 -10.03
C ALA A 42 -11.94 5.20 -8.53
N CYS A 43 -11.24 4.31 -7.81
CA CYS A 43 -11.38 4.14 -6.37
C CYS A 43 -10.18 4.71 -5.60
N HIS A 44 -8.95 4.54 -6.12
CA HIS A 44 -7.73 4.95 -5.41
C HIS A 44 -7.29 6.39 -5.70
N GLY A 45 -8.05 7.13 -6.52
CA GLY A 45 -7.74 8.50 -6.92
C GLY A 45 -6.73 8.58 -8.07
N VAL A 46 -6.78 9.67 -8.83
CA VAL A 46 -5.90 9.92 -9.98
C VAL A 46 -4.44 10.07 -9.57
N ASP A 47 -4.20 10.49 -8.35
CA ASP A 47 -2.89 10.67 -7.71
C ASP A 47 -2.49 9.49 -6.81
N GLY A 48 -3.29 8.41 -6.82
CA GLY A 48 -3.08 7.26 -5.95
C GLY A 48 -3.17 7.57 -4.45
N GLY A 49 -3.72 8.73 -4.10
CA GLY A 49 -3.77 9.23 -2.73
C GLY A 49 -4.90 8.69 -1.88
N GLY A 50 -5.74 7.79 -2.44
CA GLY A 50 -6.91 7.27 -1.75
C GLY A 50 -8.07 8.26 -1.68
N MET A 51 -9.17 7.79 -1.10
CA MET A 51 -10.40 8.56 -0.94
C MET A 51 -10.90 8.42 0.51
N GLU A 52 -10.72 9.47 1.31
CA GLU A 52 -11.02 9.46 2.75
C GLU A 52 -12.51 9.15 3.03
N ALA A 53 -13.41 9.79 2.31
CA ALA A 53 -14.86 9.66 2.52
C ALA A 53 -15.39 8.22 2.29
N THR A 54 -14.72 7.42 1.48
CA THR A 54 -15.12 6.06 1.14
C THR A 54 -14.18 4.99 1.70
N GLY A 55 -13.10 5.40 2.38
CA GLY A 55 -12.12 4.48 2.95
C GLY A 55 -11.25 3.73 1.93
N TYR A 56 -11.19 4.19 0.68
CA TYR A 56 -10.24 3.62 -0.27
C TYR A 56 -8.81 4.07 0.05
N PRO A 57 -7.85 3.14 0.16
CA PRO A 57 -6.51 3.47 0.63
C PRO A 57 -5.67 4.25 -0.37
N ARG A 58 -4.72 5.03 0.16
CA ARG A 58 -3.58 5.53 -0.59
C ARG A 58 -2.70 4.37 -1.03
N LEU A 59 -2.27 4.41 -2.29
CA LEU A 59 -1.33 3.48 -2.90
C LEU A 59 -0.01 4.16 -3.27
N ALA A 60 -0.05 5.47 -3.60
CA ALA A 60 1.12 6.24 -3.99
C ALA A 60 2.21 6.20 -2.91
N GLY A 61 3.44 5.90 -3.34
CA GLY A 61 4.62 5.86 -2.50
C GLY A 61 4.69 4.70 -1.49
N LEU A 62 3.80 3.69 -1.59
CA LEU A 62 3.95 2.47 -0.82
C LEU A 62 5.03 1.58 -1.44
N ASP A 63 5.69 0.75 -0.62
CA ASP A 63 6.69 -0.19 -1.09
C ASP A 63 6.13 -1.15 -2.15
N ALA A 64 6.89 -1.35 -3.24
CA ALA A 64 6.43 -2.16 -4.37
C ALA A 64 6.21 -3.64 -4.00
N ALA A 65 7.11 -4.23 -3.20
CA ALA A 65 6.96 -5.62 -2.78
C ALA A 65 5.77 -5.79 -1.82
N TYR A 66 5.50 -4.79 -0.97
CA TYR A 66 4.29 -4.77 -0.16
C TYR A 66 3.03 -4.72 -1.05
N LEU A 67 2.96 -3.80 -2.02
CA LEU A 67 1.80 -3.66 -2.90
C LEU A 67 1.55 -4.92 -3.72
N GLN A 68 2.61 -5.51 -4.29
CA GLN A 68 2.49 -6.76 -5.05
C GLN A 68 1.93 -7.86 -4.18
N ARG A 69 2.50 -8.09 -2.98
CA ARG A 69 1.99 -9.09 -2.04
C ARG A 69 0.52 -8.85 -1.69
N GLN A 70 0.09 -7.60 -1.49
CA GLN A 70 -1.33 -7.34 -1.22
C GLN A 70 -2.24 -7.72 -2.39
N LEU A 71 -1.82 -7.46 -3.64
CA LEU A 71 -2.58 -7.89 -4.82
C LEU A 71 -2.61 -9.41 -4.94
N ASP A 72 -1.50 -10.10 -4.67
CA ASP A 72 -1.42 -11.55 -4.66
C ASP A 72 -2.33 -12.15 -3.57
N ASP A 73 -2.34 -11.55 -2.38
CA ASP A 73 -3.16 -11.98 -1.24
C ASP A 73 -4.67 -11.74 -1.45
N PHE A 74 -5.04 -10.69 -2.17
CA PHE A 74 -6.42 -10.52 -2.63
C PHE A 74 -6.79 -11.58 -3.67
N ALA A 75 -5.90 -11.86 -4.64
CA ALA A 75 -6.17 -12.83 -5.69
C ALA A 75 -6.31 -14.25 -5.15
N ASN A 76 -5.51 -14.66 -4.16
CA ASN A 76 -5.54 -15.98 -3.55
C ASN A 76 -6.53 -16.11 -2.37
N GLY A 77 -7.13 -15.01 -1.91
CA GLY A 77 -8.16 -14.98 -0.86
C GLY A 77 -7.63 -14.92 0.57
N THR A 78 -6.31 -14.90 0.82
CA THR A 78 -5.74 -14.75 2.18
C THR A 78 -6.01 -13.37 2.77
N ARG A 79 -6.36 -12.41 1.90
CA ARG A 79 -6.90 -11.11 2.22
C ARG A 79 -8.25 -10.94 1.54
N ALA A 80 -9.33 -11.38 2.22
CA ALA A 80 -10.66 -11.32 1.62
C ALA A 80 -11.16 -9.86 1.54
N ASN A 81 -11.63 -9.46 0.36
CA ASN A 81 -12.29 -8.18 0.15
C ASN A 81 -13.18 -8.26 -1.09
N PRO A 82 -14.48 -7.96 -0.99
CA PRO A 82 -15.44 -8.14 -2.08
C PRO A 82 -15.19 -7.25 -3.31
N VAL A 83 -14.45 -6.15 -3.13
CA VAL A 83 -14.09 -5.24 -4.23
C VAL A 83 -12.73 -5.61 -4.83
N MET A 84 -11.72 -5.82 -3.97
CA MET A 84 -10.35 -6.02 -4.46
C MET A 84 -10.09 -7.43 -4.97
N GLN A 85 -10.74 -8.46 -4.42
CA GLN A 85 -10.53 -9.84 -4.82
C GLN A 85 -10.83 -10.07 -6.31
N PRO A 86 -12.02 -9.70 -6.86
CA PRO A 86 -12.28 -9.87 -8.28
C PRO A 86 -11.32 -9.04 -9.16
N ASN A 87 -10.95 -7.83 -8.74
CA ASN A 87 -9.97 -7.01 -9.47
C ASN A 87 -8.58 -7.66 -9.52
N ALA A 88 -8.09 -8.12 -8.37
CA ALA A 88 -6.76 -8.73 -8.29
C ALA A 88 -6.69 -10.09 -8.99
N SER A 89 -7.77 -10.88 -8.94
CA SER A 89 -7.87 -12.18 -9.64
C SER A 89 -7.91 -12.03 -11.17
N ALA A 90 -8.40 -10.90 -11.68
CA ALA A 90 -8.42 -10.60 -13.10
C ALA A 90 -7.07 -10.11 -13.65
N LEU A 91 -6.07 -9.84 -12.78
CA LEU A 91 -4.73 -9.42 -13.15
C LEU A 91 -3.80 -10.62 -13.23
N SER A 92 -2.92 -10.66 -14.24
CA SER A 92 -1.79 -11.60 -14.25
C SER A 92 -0.77 -11.22 -13.17
N GLU A 93 0.16 -12.13 -12.86
CA GLU A 93 1.26 -11.87 -11.94
C GLU A 93 2.12 -10.68 -12.40
N ASP A 94 2.45 -10.63 -13.70
CA ASP A 94 3.21 -9.52 -14.30
C ASP A 94 2.44 -8.20 -14.20
N GLU A 95 1.12 -8.20 -14.43
CA GLU A 95 0.28 -7.00 -14.27
C GLU A 95 0.25 -6.53 -12.81
N ARG A 96 0.16 -7.45 -11.82
CA ARG A 96 0.25 -7.11 -10.39
C ARG A 96 1.60 -6.51 -10.02
N ALA A 97 2.69 -7.12 -10.49
CA ALA A 97 4.05 -6.61 -10.28
C ALA A 97 4.26 -5.23 -10.92
N ALA A 98 3.77 -5.03 -12.15
CA ALA A 98 3.87 -3.75 -12.85
C ALA A 98 3.05 -2.64 -12.16
N LEU A 99 1.84 -2.94 -11.70
CA LEU A 99 0.99 -2.01 -10.94
C LEU A 99 1.61 -1.63 -9.59
N ALA A 100 2.21 -2.60 -8.89
CA ALA A 100 2.91 -2.35 -7.64
C ALA A 100 4.08 -1.37 -7.83
N LYS A 101 4.89 -1.57 -8.85
CA LYS A 101 5.98 -0.64 -9.22
C LYS A 101 5.46 0.74 -9.63
N TYR A 102 4.37 0.78 -10.41
CA TYR A 102 3.76 2.03 -10.85
C TYR A 102 3.33 2.90 -9.66
N TYR A 103 2.56 2.35 -8.72
CA TYR A 103 2.11 3.10 -7.54
C TYR A 103 3.23 3.42 -6.55
N SER A 104 4.21 2.54 -6.42
CA SER A 104 5.39 2.80 -5.58
C SER A 104 6.20 4.00 -6.09
N ALA A 105 6.31 4.16 -7.41
CA ALA A 105 7.01 5.29 -8.03
C ALA A 105 6.18 6.59 -8.10
N MET A 106 4.87 6.54 -7.78
CA MET A 106 4.05 7.75 -7.78
C MET A 106 4.50 8.70 -6.67
N PRO A 107 4.59 10.02 -6.96
CA PRO A 107 4.87 11.02 -5.94
C PRO A 107 3.76 11.04 -4.88
N LEU A 108 4.15 11.30 -3.64
CA LEU A 108 3.17 11.46 -2.55
C LEU A 108 2.29 12.68 -2.82
N PRO A 109 0.96 12.57 -2.66
CA PRO A 109 0.06 13.69 -2.85
C PRO A 109 0.36 14.84 -1.88
N ALA A 110 0.54 16.04 -2.40
CA ALA A 110 0.93 17.23 -1.62
C ALA A 110 -0.05 17.56 -0.49
N ARG A 111 -1.34 17.21 -0.65
CA ARG A 111 -2.35 17.39 0.42
C ARG A 111 -2.05 16.60 1.69
N LEU A 112 -1.35 15.47 1.57
CA LEU A 112 -1.01 14.58 2.67
C LEU A 112 0.30 14.97 3.37
N ALA A 113 1.04 15.96 2.84
CA ALA A 113 2.23 16.50 3.49
C ALA A 113 1.90 17.53 4.61
N LYS A 114 0.63 17.91 4.73
CA LYS A 114 0.18 18.88 5.75
C LYS A 114 -0.49 18.15 6.90
N PRO A 115 -0.18 18.50 8.17
CA PRO A 115 -0.92 17.98 9.30
C PRO A 115 -2.41 18.30 9.17
N VAL A 116 -3.27 17.34 9.53
CA VAL A 116 -4.70 17.61 9.64
C VAL A 116 -4.93 18.48 10.87
N ALA A 117 -5.78 19.49 10.74
CA ALA A 117 -6.01 20.49 11.80
C ALA A 117 -6.69 19.95 13.06
N THR A 118 -7.22 18.73 13.03
CA THR A 118 -7.85 18.10 14.19
C THR A 118 -6.78 17.51 15.12
N LYS A 119 -6.82 17.89 16.40
CA LYS A 119 -5.95 17.30 17.41
C LYS A 119 -6.33 15.83 17.58
N PRO A 120 -5.38 14.88 17.40
CA PRO A 120 -5.64 13.47 17.61
C PRO A 120 -6.12 13.22 19.07
N ASP A 121 -6.95 12.18 19.23
CA ASP A 121 -7.35 11.70 20.55
C ASP A 121 -6.11 11.27 21.34
N ALA A 122 -6.04 11.71 22.61
CA ALA A 122 -4.94 11.37 23.52
C ALA A 122 -4.82 9.86 23.77
N ALA A 123 -5.92 9.10 23.71
CA ALA A 123 -5.90 7.64 23.81
C ALA A 123 -5.26 7.02 22.57
N GLY A 124 -5.59 7.51 21.36
CA GLY A 124 -4.96 7.11 20.11
C GLY A 124 -3.47 7.39 20.12
N GLU A 125 -3.05 8.58 20.53
CA GLU A 125 -1.63 8.94 20.64
C GLU A 125 -0.89 8.00 21.60
N ARG A 126 -1.45 7.75 22.78
CA ARG A 126 -0.84 6.86 23.78
C ARG A 126 -0.68 5.44 23.26
N LEU A 127 -1.73 4.87 22.66
CA LEU A 127 -1.69 3.51 22.15
C LEU A 127 -0.73 3.38 20.97
N THR A 128 -0.74 4.34 20.03
CA THR A 128 0.14 4.29 18.88
C THR A 128 1.61 4.44 19.25
N THR A 129 1.94 5.29 20.23
CA THR A 129 3.33 5.58 20.60
C THR A 129 3.90 4.65 21.66
N ARG A 130 3.09 4.20 22.64
CA ARG A 130 3.53 3.45 23.82
C ARG A 130 2.93 2.07 23.93
N GLY A 131 1.73 1.87 23.35
CA GLY A 131 0.97 0.64 23.52
C GLY A 131 0.35 0.48 24.91
N ASP A 132 0.04 -0.76 25.24
CA ASP A 132 -0.44 -1.21 26.55
C ASP A 132 0.13 -2.61 26.85
N TRP A 133 1.29 -2.65 27.47
CA TRP A 133 2.01 -3.89 27.74
C TRP A 133 1.30 -4.83 28.73
N SER A 134 0.34 -4.33 29.51
CA SER A 134 -0.48 -5.19 30.37
C SER A 134 -1.39 -6.14 29.57
N ARG A 135 -1.64 -5.81 28.29
CA ARG A 135 -2.41 -6.59 27.32
C ARG A 135 -1.56 -7.11 26.16
N GLU A 136 -0.24 -7.14 26.28
CA GLU A 136 0.67 -7.55 25.21
C GLU A 136 0.48 -6.73 23.92
N LEU A 137 0.07 -5.46 24.05
CA LEU A 137 -0.13 -4.54 22.94
C LEU A 137 1.06 -3.60 22.82
N PRO A 138 1.99 -3.82 21.87
CA PRO A 138 3.09 -2.89 21.61
C PRO A 138 2.59 -1.59 21.00
N GLY A 139 3.34 -0.49 21.16
CA GLY A 139 3.07 0.73 20.42
C GLY A 139 3.24 0.51 18.91
N CYS A 140 2.27 0.93 18.12
CA CYS A 140 2.24 0.68 16.67
C CYS A 140 3.50 1.19 15.96
N VAL A 141 4.02 2.36 16.40
CA VAL A 141 5.22 2.99 15.83
C VAL A 141 6.51 2.19 16.05
N GLN A 142 6.51 1.20 16.93
CA GLN A 142 7.68 0.34 17.14
C GLN A 142 7.97 -0.54 15.92
N CYS A 143 6.93 -0.92 15.18
CA CYS A 143 7.05 -1.66 13.93
C CYS A 143 6.81 -0.76 12.70
N HIS A 144 5.82 0.15 12.77
CA HIS A 144 5.47 1.02 11.64
C HIS A 144 6.27 2.34 11.59
N ALA A 145 7.36 2.46 12.36
CA ALA A 145 8.25 3.61 12.53
C ALA A 145 7.58 4.84 13.18
N PRO A 146 8.35 5.78 13.72
CA PRO A 146 7.84 7.04 14.27
C PRO A 146 6.92 7.76 13.28
N GLY A 147 5.79 8.25 13.76
CA GLY A 147 4.77 8.87 12.90
C GLY A 147 4.05 7.90 11.96
N GLY A 148 4.39 6.61 11.96
CA GLY A 148 3.76 5.63 11.08
C GLY A 148 4.22 5.73 9.62
N VAL A 149 5.45 6.15 9.37
CA VAL A 149 5.99 6.29 8.01
C VAL A 149 6.38 4.96 7.35
N GLY A 150 6.35 3.87 8.12
CA GLY A 150 6.62 2.51 7.63
C GLY A 150 8.10 2.15 7.58
N VAL A 151 8.39 0.84 7.43
CA VAL A 151 9.75 0.30 7.26
C VAL A 151 9.71 -0.84 6.23
N GLY A 152 10.26 -0.60 5.06
CA GLY A 152 10.38 -1.60 4.00
C GLY A 152 9.06 -2.28 3.63
N ALA A 153 9.17 -3.49 3.08
CA ALA A 153 8.02 -4.22 2.55
C ALA A 153 7.09 -4.83 3.61
N ASN A 154 7.55 -4.99 4.86
CA ASN A 154 6.81 -5.74 5.86
C ASN A 154 5.99 -4.87 6.81
N PHE A 155 6.39 -3.64 7.04
CA PHE A 155 5.72 -2.70 7.93
C PHE A 155 5.28 -1.46 7.14
N PRO A 156 4.10 -1.50 6.51
CA PRO A 156 3.67 -0.45 5.59
C PRO A 156 3.46 0.90 6.29
N PRO A 157 3.62 2.02 5.56
CA PRO A 157 3.23 3.33 6.04
C PRO A 157 1.74 3.40 6.37
N LEU A 158 1.43 3.89 7.58
CA LEU A 158 0.07 4.14 8.06
C LEU A 158 -0.27 5.64 8.06
N ALA A 159 0.76 6.51 8.13
CA ALA A 159 0.60 7.96 8.07
C ALA A 159 -0.21 8.38 6.85
N GLY A 160 -1.20 9.24 7.03
CA GLY A 160 -2.03 9.76 5.95
C GLY A 160 -2.89 8.73 5.21
N GLN A 161 -3.02 7.50 5.74
CA GLN A 161 -4.05 6.57 5.25
C GLN A 161 -5.42 7.00 5.79
N PRO A 162 -6.51 6.84 5.01
CA PRO A 162 -7.86 7.10 5.50
C PRO A 162 -8.16 6.35 6.80
N ALA A 163 -8.71 7.06 7.80
CA ALA A 163 -9.07 6.43 9.08
C ALA A 163 -9.99 5.23 8.88
N ALA A 164 -11.04 5.39 8.08
CA ALA A 164 -11.98 4.31 7.76
C ALA A 164 -11.28 3.08 7.14
N TYR A 165 -10.22 3.28 6.35
CA TYR A 165 -9.43 2.16 5.82
C TYR A 165 -8.67 1.44 6.93
N ILE A 166 -7.98 2.17 7.81
CA ILE A 166 -7.22 1.57 8.93
C ILE A 166 -8.16 0.79 9.84
N GLU A 167 -9.32 1.36 10.20
CA GLU A 167 -10.35 0.69 10.99
C GLU A 167 -10.81 -0.61 10.33
N ALA A 168 -11.14 -0.55 9.05
CA ALA A 168 -11.59 -1.72 8.30
C ALA A 168 -10.51 -2.84 8.29
N GLN A 169 -9.22 -2.48 8.20
CA GLN A 169 -8.15 -3.47 8.24
C GLN A 169 -7.98 -4.10 9.62
N LEU A 170 -8.01 -3.31 10.70
CA LEU A 170 -7.94 -3.83 12.07
C LEU A 170 -9.12 -4.76 12.37
N ARG A 171 -10.34 -4.37 11.97
CA ARG A 171 -11.53 -5.22 12.11
C ARG A 171 -11.43 -6.50 11.27
N ALA A 172 -10.87 -6.43 10.07
CA ALA A 172 -10.67 -7.60 9.20
C ALA A 172 -9.72 -8.64 9.83
N TRP A 173 -8.66 -8.21 10.50
CA TRP A 173 -7.80 -9.11 11.28
C TRP A 173 -8.51 -9.68 12.50
N GLN A 174 -9.31 -8.90 13.23
CA GLN A 174 -10.13 -9.40 14.35
C GLN A 174 -11.09 -10.50 13.91
N GLN A 175 -11.71 -10.31 12.74
CA GLN A 175 -12.71 -11.21 12.15
C GLN A 175 -12.09 -12.42 11.42
N GLY A 176 -10.76 -12.41 11.19
CA GLY A 176 -10.06 -13.46 10.43
C GLY A 176 -10.30 -13.41 8.92
N THR A 177 -10.98 -12.38 8.40
CA THR A 177 -11.15 -12.18 6.95
C THR A 177 -9.86 -11.66 6.28
N ARG A 178 -8.94 -11.13 7.07
CA ARG A 178 -7.56 -10.84 6.71
C ARG A 178 -6.64 -11.68 7.58
N HIS A 179 -5.86 -12.59 6.95
CA HIS A 179 -4.94 -13.51 7.63
C HIS A 179 -3.63 -13.69 6.84
N ASN A 180 -3.23 -12.63 6.13
CA ASN A 180 -2.04 -12.59 5.28
C ASN A 180 -0.80 -12.03 5.99
N ASP A 181 -0.84 -11.91 7.31
CA ASP A 181 0.28 -11.41 8.12
C ASP A 181 1.15 -12.58 8.60
N PRO A 182 2.47 -12.55 8.35
CA PRO A 182 3.38 -13.57 8.85
C PRO A 182 3.30 -13.68 10.38
N LEU A 183 3.30 -14.91 10.90
CA LEU A 183 3.22 -15.23 12.35
C LEU A 183 1.95 -14.70 13.04
N ALA A 184 0.92 -14.31 12.31
CA ALA A 184 -0.32 -13.74 12.83
C ALA A 184 -0.09 -12.49 13.73
N LEU A 185 0.97 -11.72 13.46
CA LEU A 185 1.39 -10.59 14.28
C LEU A 185 0.31 -9.52 14.36
N MET A 186 -0.18 -9.05 13.21
CA MET A 186 -1.23 -8.03 13.17
C MET A 186 -2.58 -8.56 13.65
N GLN A 187 -2.86 -9.85 13.45
CA GLN A 187 -4.04 -10.49 14.01
C GLN A 187 -4.00 -10.46 15.54
N HIS A 188 -2.84 -10.76 16.15
CA HIS A 188 -2.66 -10.66 17.60
C HIS A 188 -2.90 -9.21 18.08
N VAL A 189 -2.20 -8.24 17.48
CA VAL A 189 -2.34 -6.81 17.82
C VAL A 189 -3.79 -6.33 17.71
N ALA A 190 -4.47 -6.66 16.61
CA ALA A 190 -5.83 -6.21 16.37
C ALA A 190 -6.82 -6.78 17.40
N LYS A 191 -6.66 -8.03 17.83
CA LYS A 191 -7.51 -8.67 18.84
C LYS A 191 -7.44 -8.03 20.22
N GLN A 192 -6.36 -7.30 20.53
CA GLN A 192 -6.22 -6.58 21.79
C GLN A 192 -6.96 -5.22 21.83
N LEU A 193 -7.41 -4.74 20.66
CA LEU A 193 -8.04 -3.42 20.56
C LEU A 193 -9.56 -3.50 20.71
N THR A 194 -10.12 -2.59 21.51
CA THR A 194 -11.57 -2.34 21.53
C THR A 194 -12.00 -1.55 20.29
N PRO A 195 -13.32 -1.52 19.97
CA PRO A 195 -13.82 -0.70 18.86
C PRO A 195 -13.43 0.78 18.96
N GLN A 196 -13.48 1.37 20.14
CA GLN A 196 -13.12 2.77 20.40
C GLN A 196 -11.62 3.02 20.22
N GLU A 197 -10.79 2.06 20.65
CA GLU A 197 -9.34 2.15 20.45
C GLU A 197 -8.95 2.03 18.98
N ILE A 198 -9.66 1.21 18.20
CA ILE A 198 -9.47 1.13 16.74
C ILE A 198 -9.74 2.49 16.08
N GLU A 199 -10.84 3.15 16.43
CA GLU A 199 -11.18 4.49 15.93
C GLU A 199 -10.13 5.53 16.32
N ALA A 200 -9.70 5.54 17.59
CA ALA A 200 -8.69 6.47 18.11
C ALA A 200 -7.32 6.29 17.40
N VAL A 201 -6.86 5.06 17.26
CA VAL A 201 -5.59 4.72 16.55
C VAL A 201 -5.68 5.07 15.08
N ALA A 202 -6.77 4.75 14.41
CA ALA A 202 -6.99 5.06 12.99
C ALA A 202 -6.99 6.58 12.76
N GLY A 203 -7.70 7.33 13.59
CA GLY A 203 -7.73 8.79 13.52
C GLY A 203 -6.35 9.40 13.77
N TRP A 204 -5.56 8.85 14.69
CA TRP A 204 -4.20 9.33 14.94
C TRP A 204 -3.30 9.18 13.70
N PHE A 205 -3.29 8.00 13.05
CA PHE A 205 -2.48 7.77 11.85
C PHE A 205 -2.95 8.59 10.64
N ALA A 206 -4.27 8.74 10.47
CA ALA A 206 -4.82 9.55 9.39
C ALA A 206 -4.39 11.03 9.50
N ALA A 207 -4.20 11.52 10.72
CA ALA A 207 -3.75 12.88 11.00
C ALA A 207 -2.23 13.08 10.87
N GLN A 208 -1.44 12.00 10.77
CA GLN A 208 0.01 12.15 10.63
C GLN A 208 0.38 12.64 9.24
N PRO A 209 1.25 13.66 9.13
CA PRO A 209 1.75 14.12 7.84
C PRO A 209 2.65 13.05 7.21
N LEU A 210 2.62 12.95 5.89
CA LEU A 210 3.62 12.20 5.16
C LEU A 210 4.95 12.97 5.15
N PRO A 211 6.11 12.26 5.19
CA PRO A 211 7.40 12.92 5.03
C PRO A 211 7.45 13.66 3.69
N ALA A 212 8.08 14.82 3.66
CA ALA A 212 8.35 15.52 2.41
C ALA A 212 9.17 14.61 1.48
N THR A 213 8.83 14.59 0.18
CA THR A 213 9.55 13.80 -0.82
C THR A 213 11.04 14.14 -0.78
N GLY A 214 11.89 13.17 -0.44
CA GLY A 214 13.35 13.33 -0.34
C GLY A 214 13.97 13.03 1.01
N SER A 215 13.20 12.84 2.07
CA SER A 215 13.69 12.33 3.35
C SER A 215 13.57 10.81 3.39
N THR A 216 14.57 10.11 2.85
CA THR A 216 14.81 8.70 3.18
C THR A 216 15.35 8.65 4.61
N PRO A 217 14.81 7.80 5.51
CA PRO A 217 15.39 7.59 6.82
C PRO A 217 16.77 6.94 6.74
#